data_ceb3ad65a7a5a8f19d997a1b649f24f0
#
_entry.id   ceb3ad65a7a5a8f19d997a1b649f24f0
#
_cell.length_a   1.000
_cell.length_b   1.000
_cell.length_c   1.000
_cell.angle_alpha   90.00
_cell.angle_beta   90.00
_cell.angle_gamma   90.00
#
_symmetry.space_group_name_H-M   'P 1'
#
loop_
_entity.id
_entity.type
_entity.pdbx_description
1 polymer ?
#
loop_
_entity_poly.entity_id
_entity_poly.type
_entity_poly.pdbx_seq_one_letter_code
_entity_poly.pdbx_strand_id
1 'polypeptide(L)' 'MSKGLQLPLLVEHDEEGYYVVECPLFSGCYTQGKSLDEALKNIREVIDLCLEEPENKARLKDYHPQELAFHTLTYA' A
#
# COMPACT_ATOMS: atom_id res chain seq x y z
N MET A 1 19.66 -15.64 -2.26
CA MET A 1 18.94 -14.74 -1.37
C MET A 1 17.79 -14.09 -2.10
N SER A 2 16.59 -14.23 -1.59
CA SER A 2 15.46 -13.68 -2.29
C SER A 2 15.34 -12.19 -1.97
N LYS A 3 14.96 -11.42 -2.98
CA LYS A 3 14.67 -10.02 -2.81
C LYS A 3 13.18 -9.85 -2.80
N GLY A 4 12.68 -9.22 -1.77
CA GLY A 4 11.26 -8.91 -1.71
C GLY A 4 10.89 -7.89 -2.76
N LEU A 5 9.61 -7.87 -3.11
CA LEU A 5 9.10 -6.84 -3.97
C LEU A 5 8.88 -5.57 -3.16
N GLN A 6 9.16 -4.43 -3.79
CA GLN A 6 8.92 -3.13 -3.19
C GLN A 6 7.57 -2.63 -3.70
N LEU A 7 6.58 -2.59 -2.81
CA LEU A 7 5.26 -2.11 -3.19
C LEU A 7 5.05 -0.69 -2.67
N PRO A 8 4.37 0.16 -3.44
CA PRO A 8 4.12 1.53 -2.99
C PRO A 8 3.02 1.55 -1.94
N LEU A 9 3.25 2.32 -0.89
CA LEU A 9 2.23 2.55 0.14
C LEU A 9 2.11 4.05 0.36
N LEU A 10 0.87 4.52 0.46
CA LEU A 10 0.57 5.87 0.88
C LEU A 10 0.10 5.83 2.31
N VAL A 11 0.69 6.66 3.16
CA VAL A 11 0.37 6.66 4.57
C VAL A 11 -0.04 8.07 4.98
N GLU A 12 -1.18 8.19 5.64
CA GLU A 12 -1.66 9.43 6.19
C GLU A 12 -1.98 9.26 7.66
N HIS A 13 -1.69 10.28 8.44
CA HIS A 13 -2.07 10.32 9.85
C HIS A 13 -3.28 11.24 9.93
N ASP A 14 -4.46 10.70 10.21
CA ASP A 14 -5.66 11.50 10.14
C ASP A 14 -5.92 12.29 11.43
N GLU A 15 -6.94 13.13 11.39
CA GLU A 15 -7.25 14.02 12.51
C GLU A 15 -7.67 13.27 13.78
N GLU A 16 -8.15 12.05 13.62
CA GLU A 16 -8.61 11.24 14.75
C GLU A 16 -7.49 10.42 15.37
N GLY A 17 -6.28 10.52 14.82
CA GLY A 17 -5.13 9.83 15.36
C GLY A 17 -4.85 8.47 14.74
N TYR A 18 -5.56 8.12 13.69
CA TYR A 18 -5.33 6.86 12.99
C TYR A 18 -4.32 7.03 11.87
N TYR A 19 -3.53 6.00 11.66
CA TYR A 19 -2.70 5.91 10.49
C TYR A 19 -3.47 5.15 9.42
N VAL A 20 -3.73 5.81 8.30
CA VAL A 20 -4.44 5.21 7.17
C VAL A 20 -3.41 4.89 6.11
N VAL A 21 -3.41 3.66 5.62
CA VAL A 21 -2.44 3.22 4.64
C VAL A 21 -3.15 2.58 3.46
N GLU A 22 -2.64 2.86 2.28
CA GLU A 22 -3.21 2.36 1.04
C GLU A 22 -2.10 1.84 0.14
N CYS A 23 -2.35 0.73 -0.55
CA CYS A 23 -1.49 0.27 -1.62
C CYS A 23 -2.18 0.59 -2.94
N PRO A 24 -1.77 1.67 -3.64
CA PRO A 24 -2.49 2.11 -4.84
C PRO A 24 -2.35 1.16 -6.03
N LEU A 25 -1.48 0.17 -5.94
CA LEU A 25 -1.34 -0.81 -7.01
C LEU A 25 -2.61 -1.64 -7.19
N PHE A 26 -3.35 -1.85 -6.11
CA PHE A 26 -4.57 -2.66 -6.15
C PHE A 26 -5.77 -1.82 -5.75
N SER A 27 -6.89 -2.04 -6.42
CA SER A 27 -8.12 -1.33 -6.11
C SER A 27 -8.66 -1.80 -4.74
N GLY A 28 -9.04 -0.85 -3.91
CA GLY A 28 -9.63 -1.17 -2.61
C GLY A 28 -8.66 -1.72 -1.56
N CYS A 29 -7.37 -1.59 -1.79
CA CYS A 29 -6.36 -2.12 -0.89
C CYS A 29 -5.94 -1.04 0.10
N TYR A 30 -6.67 -0.91 1.21
CA TYR A 30 -6.37 0.09 2.23
C TYR A 30 -6.83 -0.41 3.60
N THR A 31 -6.26 0.17 4.64
CA THR A 31 -6.62 -0.16 6.00
C THR A 31 -6.15 0.97 6.92
N GLN A 32 -6.33 0.78 8.21
CA GLN A 32 -5.87 1.76 9.20
C GLN A 32 -5.39 1.05 10.46
N GLY A 33 -4.70 1.79 11.29
CA GLY A 33 -4.25 1.32 12.58
C GLY A 33 -4.03 2.49 13.51
N LYS A 34 -3.93 2.21 14.80
CA LYS A 34 -3.71 3.25 15.82
C LYS A 34 -2.26 3.68 15.88
N SER A 35 -1.36 2.90 15.33
CA SER A 35 0.04 3.23 15.20
C SER A 35 0.48 2.90 13.79
N LEU A 36 1.63 3.45 13.40
CA LEU A 36 2.18 3.14 12.08
C LEU A 36 2.49 1.65 11.96
N ASP A 37 3.08 1.07 12.99
CA ASP A 37 3.41 -0.36 12.97
C ASP A 37 2.17 -1.21 12.79
N GLU A 38 1.08 -0.86 13.48
CA GLU A 38 -0.18 -1.58 13.34
C GLU A 38 -0.75 -1.44 11.94
N ALA A 39 -0.73 -0.22 11.39
CA ALA A 39 -1.24 0.01 10.04
C ALA A 39 -0.44 -0.77 9.00
N LEU A 40 0.88 -0.81 9.14
CA LEU A 40 1.72 -1.54 8.21
C LEU A 40 1.51 -3.05 8.30
N LYS A 41 1.29 -3.55 9.51
CA LYS A 41 0.95 -4.95 9.69
C LYS A 41 -0.38 -5.28 9.04
N ASN A 42 -1.37 -4.40 9.25
CA ASN A 42 -2.71 -4.60 8.72
C ASN A 42 -2.72 -4.55 7.19
N ILE A 43 -1.97 -3.63 6.58
CA ILE A 43 -1.98 -3.53 5.12
C ILE A 43 -1.36 -4.78 4.48
N ARG A 44 -0.40 -5.39 5.14
CA ARG A 44 0.19 -6.62 4.62
C ARG A 44 -0.88 -7.72 4.51
N GLU A 45 -1.75 -7.82 5.51
CA GLU A 45 -2.82 -8.79 5.49
C GLU A 45 -3.83 -8.49 4.39
N VAL A 46 -4.12 -7.20 4.19
CA VAL A 46 -5.05 -6.78 3.13
C VAL A 46 -4.45 -7.08 1.75
N ILE A 47 -3.15 -6.84 1.59
CA ILE A 47 -2.48 -7.15 0.33
C ILE A 47 -2.57 -8.65 0.03
N ASP A 48 -2.37 -9.49 1.05
CA ASP A 48 -2.47 -10.94 0.87
C ASP A 48 -3.87 -11.32 0.38
N LEU A 49 -4.90 -10.67 0.91
CA LEU A 49 -6.27 -10.92 0.46
C LEU A 49 -6.47 -10.41 -0.97
N CYS A 50 -5.95 -9.23 -1.28
CA CYS A 50 -6.07 -8.67 -2.63
C CYS A 50 -5.41 -9.58 -3.67
N LEU A 51 -4.35 -10.25 -3.29
CA LEU A 51 -3.62 -11.13 -4.21
C LEU A 51 -4.33 -12.46 -4.46
N GLU A 52 -5.46 -12.71 -3.80
CA GLU A 52 -6.29 -13.87 -4.14
C GLU A 52 -7.05 -13.64 -5.44
N GLU A 53 -7.18 -12.39 -5.87
CA GLU A 53 -7.83 -12.07 -7.12
C GLU A 53 -6.85 -12.23 -8.29
N PRO A 54 -7.21 -12.97 -9.34
CA PRO A 54 -6.31 -13.19 -10.48
C PRO A 54 -5.83 -11.90 -11.14
N GLU A 55 -6.71 -10.88 -11.20
CA GLU A 55 -6.33 -9.59 -11.77
C GLU A 55 -5.18 -8.96 -11.02
N ASN A 56 -5.22 -9.05 -9.70
CA ASN A 56 -4.20 -8.45 -8.86
C ASN A 56 -2.89 -9.22 -8.94
N LYS A 57 -2.97 -10.54 -9.06
CA LYS A 57 -1.78 -11.35 -9.27
C LYS A 57 -1.10 -10.97 -10.58
N ALA A 58 -1.89 -10.77 -11.63
CA ALA A 58 -1.36 -10.38 -12.93
C ALA A 58 -0.72 -9.00 -12.86
N ARG A 59 -1.39 -8.08 -12.14
CA ARG A 59 -0.88 -6.73 -11.97
C ARG A 59 0.46 -6.73 -11.26
N LEU A 60 0.58 -7.54 -10.22
CA LEU A 60 1.83 -7.65 -9.47
C LEU A 60 2.94 -8.25 -10.33
N LYS A 61 2.60 -9.25 -11.15
CA LYS A 61 3.58 -9.89 -12.01
C LYS A 61 4.19 -8.91 -13.00
N ASP A 62 3.38 -7.98 -13.49
CA ASP A 62 3.83 -6.99 -14.47
C ASP A 62 4.37 -5.72 -13.83
N TYR A 63 4.45 -5.66 -12.51
CA TYR A 63 4.85 -4.47 -11.80
C TYR A 63 6.36 -4.43 -11.64
N HIS A 64 7.01 -3.59 -12.44
CA HIS A 64 8.47 -3.45 -12.43
C HIS A 64 8.87 -1.99 -12.54
N PRO A 65 8.56 -1.17 -11.53
CA PRO A 65 8.93 0.23 -11.61
C PRO A 65 10.43 0.40 -11.46
N GLN A 66 11.00 1.34 -12.19
CA GLN A 66 12.40 1.68 -12.05
C GLN A 66 12.62 2.58 -10.85
N GLU A 67 11.59 3.31 -10.47
CA GLU A 67 11.68 4.26 -9.37
C GLU A 67 10.30 4.43 -8.75
N LEU A 68 10.26 4.54 -7.43
CA LEU A 68 9.05 4.89 -6.70
C LEU A 68 9.31 6.20 -5.97
N ALA A 69 8.41 7.15 -6.12
CA ALA A 69 8.54 8.44 -5.47
C ALA A 69 7.17 8.93 -4.99
N PHE A 70 7.19 9.71 -3.93
CA PHE A 70 6.00 10.33 -3.39
C PHE A 70 6.16 11.84 -3.49
N HIS A 71 5.18 12.48 -4.09
CA HIS A 71 5.17 13.94 -4.23
C HIS A 71 3.88 14.51 -3.72
N THR A 72 3.97 15.70 -3.16
CA THR A 72 2.77 16.44 -2.80
C THR A 72 2.66 17.66 -3.67
N LEU A 73 1.44 18.09 -3.94
CA LEU A 73 1.16 19.27 -4.72
C LEU A 73 0.30 20.20 -3.89
N THR A 74 0.72 21.45 -3.77
CA THR A 74 -0.12 22.46 -3.11
C THR A 74 -1.15 22.95 -4.12
N TYR A 75 -2.40 22.71 -3.81
CA TYR A 75 -3.49 23.10 -4.68
C TYR A 75 -4.20 24.31 -4.08
N ALA A 76 -4.26 25.38 -4.84
CA ALA A 76 -4.86 26.63 -4.36
C ALA A 76 -6.18 26.91 -5.07
#